data_402ca16b2aa2b2cf48ec48abc9dc1a34
#
_entry.id   402ca16b2aa2b2cf48ec48abc9dc1a34
#
_cell.length_a   1.000
_cell.length_b   1.000
_cell.length_c   1.000
_cell.angle_alpha   90.00
_cell.angle_beta   90.00
_cell.angle_gamma   90.00
#
_symmetry.space_group_name_H-M   'P 1'
#
loop_
_entity.id
_entity.type
_entity.pdbx_description
1 polymer ?
#
loop_
_entity_poly.entity_id
_entity_poly.type
_entity_poly.pdbx_seq_one_letter_code
_entity_poly.pdbx_strand_id
1 'polypeptide(L)'
;QDRYLYAWVRDKDGNEFAFFVPKDEEVEQRACTFVNESKYDVPSLVPHTSSTGGMLSDLIVNRFQYAITSGREMYRMINEKMRMSKSTIFNWLRHGAEFLENCQETIKQWLLKPGSTIYCDESWVDTKVTDANGEVHYKKRYMWVIVNLTTKVCYYLYGSRKKEVIKEFLGDFKGTLMTDAYAAYLYFNKLKDCTHVCCWSHVRRLFVSASRDYKDTLAQAFIDLIGILYKVEVENQVLGRTEKEIVKHRGEESLPVLHDLYQQATALLKQFETNKIKLSAKLQQALTYMTKHWEELMAYTKIGSVLIDNNCCERAVRPFTNLRKNFGGFSSEQGARVTATFLTFVETCKLMAMAPLDFFRGFFDMIVAGRRDYALMTEALLVKPV
;
A
#
# COMPACT_ATOMS: atom_id res chain seq x y z
N GLN A 1 42.83 0.93 8.18
CA GLN A 1 41.46 1.52 8.15
C GLN A 1 41.45 2.64 7.13
N ASP A 2 40.92 2.36 5.95
CA ASP A 2 40.77 3.36 4.87
C ASP A 2 39.77 4.42 5.32
N ARG A 3 40.22 5.63 5.54
CA ARG A 3 39.39 6.78 5.84
C ARG A 3 39.14 7.53 4.54
N TYR A 4 37.87 7.86 4.27
CA TYR A 4 37.47 8.71 3.18
C TYR A 4 36.93 10.02 3.73
N LEU A 5 37.18 11.12 3.03
CA LEU A 5 36.57 12.40 3.29
C LEU A 5 35.28 12.51 2.45
N TYR A 6 34.24 13.04 3.05
CA TYR A 6 32.94 13.22 2.46
C TYR A 6 32.59 14.70 2.44
N ALA A 7 32.29 15.23 1.27
CA ALA A 7 31.86 16.61 1.11
C ALA A 7 30.59 16.66 0.27
N TRP A 8 29.56 17.36 0.77
CA TRP A 8 28.41 17.77 0.03
C TRP A 8 28.58 19.24 -0.34
N VAL A 9 28.33 19.55 -1.61
CA VAL A 9 28.39 20.93 -2.10
C VAL A 9 27.09 21.24 -2.81
N ARG A 10 26.45 22.33 -2.45
CA ARG A 10 25.33 22.91 -3.21
C ARG A 10 25.88 24.08 -4.02
N ASP A 11 25.69 24.07 -5.34
CA ASP A 11 26.06 25.20 -6.18
C ASP A 11 25.09 26.37 -6.01
N LYS A 12 25.43 27.51 -6.65
CA LYS A 12 24.62 28.72 -6.63
C LYS A 12 23.23 28.55 -7.28
N ASP A 13 23.04 27.51 -8.07
CA ASP A 13 21.80 27.20 -8.77
C ASP A 13 20.95 26.17 -7.98
N GLY A 14 21.41 25.76 -6.78
CA GLY A 14 20.73 24.85 -5.87
C GLY A 14 20.98 23.36 -6.15
N ASN A 15 21.85 23.03 -7.10
CA ASN A 15 22.22 21.63 -7.37
C ASN A 15 23.13 21.11 -6.29
N GLU A 16 22.89 19.87 -5.84
CA GLU A 16 23.66 19.21 -4.79
C GLU A 16 24.60 18.16 -5.39
N PHE A 17 25.85 18.19 -4.98
CA PHE A 17 26.88 17.24 -5.41
C PHE A 17 27.51 16.57 -4.19
N ALA A 18 27.70 15.24 -4.27
CA ALA A 18 28.40 14.48 -3.24
C ALA A 18 29.76 14.04 -3.77
N PHE A 19 30.78 14.26 -3.01
CA PHE A 19 32.14 13.84 -3.34
C PHE A 19 32.71 12.92 -2.25
N PHE A 20 33.26 11.78 -2.67
CA PHE A 20 34.13 10.95 -1.85
C PHE A 20 35.54 11.06 -2.37
N VAL A 21 36.45 11.44 -1.49
CA VAL A 21 37.83 11.61 -1.84
C VAL A 21 38.65 10.56 -1.10
N PRO A 22 39.43 9.69 -1.80
CA PRO A 22 40.34 8.78 -1.14
C PRO A 22 41.34 9.58 -0.29
N LYS A 23 41.67 9.05 0.88
CA LYS A 23 42.59 9.73 1.79
C LYS A 23 44.05 9.46 1.40
N ASP A 24 44.58 10.23 0.45
CA ASP A 24 45.99 10.45 0.33
C ASP A 24 46.35 11.88 0.78
N GLU A 25 47.55 12.14 1.17
CA GLU A 25 47.96 13.44 1.76
C GLU A 25 47.69 14.64 0.83
N GLU A 26 47.82 14.46 -0.47
CA GLU A 26 47.62 15.53 -1.45
C GLU A 26 46.12 15.83 -1.65
N VAL A 27 45.27 14.80 -1.65
CA VAL A 27 43.83 14.90 -1.76
C VAL A 27 43.23 15.39 -0.45
N GLU A 28 43.75 14.98 0.73
CA GLU A 28 43.34 15.48 2.03
C GLU A 28 43.55 16.98 2.15
N GLN A 29 44.68 17.48 1.67
CA GLN A 29 44.99 18.91 1.69
C GLN A 29 44.09 19.72 0.77
N ARG A 30 43.81 19.24 -0.45
CA ARG A 30 42.85 19.87 -1.39
C ARG A 30 41.41 19.80 -0.87
N ALA A 31 40.99 18.68 -0.32
CA ALA A 31 39.64 18.54 0.26
C ALA A 31 39.45 19.43 1.49
N CYS A 32 40.46 19.54 2.36
CA CYS A 32 40.41 20.44 3.50
C CYS A 32 40.39 21.91 3.10
N THR A 33 41.13 22.30 2.06
CA THR A 33 41.07 23.66 1.50
C THR A 33 39.72 23.95 0.93
N PHE A 34 39.14 23.05 0.16
CA PHE A 34 37.80 23.19 -0.44
C PHE A 34 36.69 23.29 0.62
N VAL A 35 36.72 22.46 1.67
CA VAL A 35 35.76 22.50 2.78
C VAL A 35 35.91 23.76 3.62
N ASN A 36 37.16 24.26 3.86
CA ASN A 36 37.41 25.47 4.60
C ASN A 36 36.98 26.74 3.83
N GLU A 37 37.06 26.74 2.52
CA GLU A 37 36.59 27.87 1.67
C GLU A 37 35.08 27.92 1.57
N SER A 38 34.37 26.77 1.59
CA SER A 38 32.94 26.72 1.41
C SER A 38 32.12 27.06 2.65
N LYS A 39 32.64 26.97 3.87
CA LYS A 39 31.96 27.22 5.17
C LYS A 39 30.53 26.64 5.27
N TYR A 40 30.19 25.58 4.49
CA TYR A 40 28.89 24.96 4.53
C TYR A 40 28.87 23.93 5.66
N ASP A 41 28.26 24.33 6.76
CA ASP A 41 27.81 23.40 7.79
C ASP A 41 26.50 22.75 7.27
N VAL A 42 26.62 21.63 6.57
CA VAL A 42 25.45 20.89 6.08
C VAL A 42 24.86 20.15 7.28
N PRO A 43 23.67 20.58 7.76
CA PRO A 43 23.11 19.99 8.96
C PRO A 43 22.79 18.52 8.71
N SER A 44 23.31 17.66 9.59
CA SER A 44 23.02 16.24 9.58
C SER A 44 21.60 15.96 10.07
N LEU A 45 20.82 15.21 9.30
CA LEU A 45 19.48 14.78 9.68
C LEU A 45 19.51 13.76 10.82
N VAL A 46 20.47 12.84 10.77
CA VAL A 46 20.69 11.83 11.82
C VAL A 46 21.90 12.24 12.65
N PRO A 47 21.75 12.47 13.97
CA PRO A 47 22.85 12.90 14.82
C PRO A 47 24.12 12.06 14.67
N HIS A 48 25.27 12.71 14.69
CA HIS A 48 26.60 12.08 14.56
C HIS A 48 26.83 11.32 13.24
N THR A 49 26.11 11.67 12.18
CA THR A 49 26.29 11.10 10.84
C THR A 49 26.43 12.20 9.79
N SER A 50 26.84 11.83 8.60
CA SER A 50 26.85 12.72 7.42
C SER A 50 25.59 12.56 6.56
N SER A 51 24.48 12.07 7.14
CA SER A 51 23.21 11.95 6.41
C SER A 51 22.56 13.32 6.19
N THR A 52 22.24 13.64 4.95
CA THR A 52 21.44 14.82 4.62
C THR A 52 19.99 14.40 4.32
N GLY A 53 19.08 15.36 4.40
CA GLY A 53 17.68 15.12 4.01
C GLY A 53 17.57 14.67 2.56
N GLY A 54 18.33 15.26 1.64
CA GLY A 54 18.35 14.88 0.22
C GLY A 54 18.81 13.45 0.00
N MET A 55 19.94 13.06 0.63
CA MET A 55 20.45 11.69 0.48
C MET A 55 19.51 10.64 1.07
N LEU A 56 18.92 10.91 2.22
CA LEU A 56 17.94 9.99 2.81
C LEU A 56 16.69 9.86 1.94
N SER A 57 16.24 10.97 1.34
CA SER A 57 15.11 10.95 0.40
C SER A 57 15.39 10.08 -0.83
N ASP A 58 16.57 10.19 -1.41
CA ASP A 58 17.01 9.33 -2.52
C ASP A 58 17.02 7.84 -2.12
N LEU A 59 17.59 7.52 -0.96
CA LEU A 59 17.62 6.14 -0.44
C LEU A 59 16.20 5.57 -0.26
N ILE A 60 15.28 6.38 0.26
CA ILE A 60 13.89 5.99 0.47
C ILE A 60 13.22 5.71 -0.88
N VAL A 61 13.33 6.62 -1.84
CA VAL A 61 12.71 6.48 -3.16
C VAL A 61 13.31 5.30 -3.91
N ASN A 62 14.62 5.17 -3.96
CA ASN A 62 15.29 4.04 -4.59
C ASN A 62 14.82 2.71 -4.03
N ARG A 63 14.71 2.61 -2.70
CA ARG A 63 14.33 1.36 -2.04
C ARG A 63 12.85 1.06 -2.14
N PHE A 64 11.97 2.02 -1.87
CA PHE A 64 10.54 1.75 -1.67
C PHE A 64 9.68 2.07 -2.90
N GLN A 65 10.13 2.97 -3.78
CA GLN A 65 9.46 3.23 -5.05
C GLN A 65 10.02 2.36 -6.19
N TYR A 66 11.35 2.24 -6.29
CA TYR A 66 12.01 1.53 -7.38
C TYR A 66 12.47 0.12 -7.00
N ALA A 67 12.23 -0.30 -5.76
CA ALA A 67 12.53 -1.64 -5.26
C ALA A 67 14.02 -2.02 -5.35
N ILE A 68 14.93 -1.05 -5.22
CA ILE A 68 16.38 -1.29 -5.22
C ILE A 68 16.77 -1.92 -3.87
N THR A 69 17.43 -3.07 -3.93
CA THR A 69 17.91 -3.74 -2.71
C THR A 69 19.12 -3.00 -2.12
N SER A 70 19.34 -3.13 -0.79
CA SER A 70 20.50 -2.50 -0.14
C SER A 70 21.84 -2.93 -0.77
N GLY A 71 21.94 -4.14 -1.31
CA GLY A 71 23.14 -4.58 -2.03
C GLY A 71 23.33 -3.82 -3.34
N ARG A 72 22.29 -3.66 -4.14
CA ARG A 72 22.34 -2.89 -5.39
C ARG A 72 22.61 -1.41 -5.11
N GLU A 73 22.01 -0.87 -4.06
CA GLU A 73 22.26 0.51 -3.63
C GLU A 73 23.71 0.73 -3.24
N MET A 74 24.32 -0.20 -2.51
CA MET A 74 25.76 -0.13 -2.21
C MET A 74 26.62 -0.16 -3.48
N TYR A 75 26.28 -1.00 -4.48
CA TYR A 75 27.01 -1.02 -5.76
C TYR A 75 26.86 0.31 -6.49
N ARG A 76 25.66 0.91 -6.51
CA ARG A 76 25.44 2.23 -7.08
C ARG A 76 26.36 3.27 -6.42
N MET A 77 26.34 3.30 -5.10
CA MET A 77 27.17 4.23 -4.31
C MET A 77 28.66 4.03 -4.55
N ILE A 78 29.14 2.79 -4.62
CA ILE A 78 30.55 2.50 -4.94
C ILE A 78 30.92 3.07 -6.32
N ASN A 79 30.05 2.93 -7.33
CA ASN A 79 30.28 3.51 -8.65
C ASN A 79 30.32 5.05 -8.62
N GLU A 80 29.58 5.65 -7.70
CA GLU A 80 29.60 7.09 -7.42
C GLU A 80 30.73 7.48 -6.42
N LYS A 81 31.70 6.58 -6.18
CA LYS A 81 32.82 6.73 -5.25
C LYS A 81 32.39 6.91 -3.79
N MET A 82 31.17 6.51 -3.43
CA MET A 82 30.67 6.52 -2.07
C MET A 82 30.70 5.13 -1.46
N ARG A 83 31.25 4.97 -0.25
CA ARG A 83 31.24 3.68 0.48
C ARG A 83 30.36 3.77 1.72
N MET A 84 29.25 3.05 1.68
CA MET A 84 28.36 2.89 2.84
C MET A 84 28.14 1.42 3.16
N SER A 85 28.03 1.11 4.44
CA SER A 85 27.66 -0.24 4.86
C SER A 85 26.13 -0.43 4.77
N LYS A 86 25.69 -1.69 4.64
CA LYS A 86 24.26 -2.01 4.71
C LYS A 86 23.63 -1.58 6.04
N SER A 87 24.37 -1.69 7.14
CA SER A 87 23.94 -1.27 8.46
C SER A 87 23.74 0.25 8.54
N THR A 88 24.63 1.02 7.93
CA THR A 88 24.51 2.49 7.86
C THR A 88 23.23 2.88 7.10
N ILE A 89 23.02 2.31 5.90
CA ILE A 89 21.80 2.56 5.11
C ILE A 89 20.55 2.21 5.93
N PHE A 90 20.54 1.04 6.59
CA PHE A 90 19.40 0.63 7.38
C PHE A 90 19.16 1.55 8.59
N ASN A 91 20.20 1.97 9.29
CA ASN A 91 20.09 2.89 10.42
C ASN A 91 19.52 4.25 9.98
N TRP A 92 19.97 4.79 8.87
CA TRP A 92 19.42 6.05 8.33
C TRP A 92 17.95 5.92 7.96
N LEU A 93 17.58 4.82 7.28
CA LEU A 93 16.16 4.54 6.97
C LEU A 93 15.32 4.39 8.25
N ARG A 94 15.85 3.74 9.28
CA ARG A 94 15.14 3.60 10.56
C ARG A 94 14.86 4.96 11.20
N HIS A 95 15.86 5.83 11.29
CA HIS A 95 15.68 7.18 11.83
C HIS A 95 14.72 8.03 10.97
N GLY A 96 14.81 7.92 9.65
CA GLY A 96 13.84 8.58 8.76
C GLY A 96 12.40 8.11 9.01
N ALA A 97 12.20 6.81 9.23
CA ALA A 97 10.88 6.27 9.55
C ALA A 97 10.36 6.76 10.92
N GLU A 98 11.22 6.86 11.94
CA GLU A 98 10.88 7.38 13.26
C GLU A 98 10.31 8.81 13.20
N PHE A 99 10.86 9.68 12.34
CA PHE A 99 10.25 11.01 12.10
C PHE A 99 8.87 10.92 11.47
N LEU A 100 8.70 10.05 10.47
CA LEU A 100 7.44 9.89 9.74
C LEU A 100 6.36 9.17 10.56
N GLU A 101 6.72 8.34 11.53
CA GLU A 101 5.78 7.69 12.44
C GLU A 101 4.92 8.72 13.20
N ASN A 102 5.47 9.90 13.51
CA ASN A 102 4.71 11.00 14.11
C ASN A 102 3.65 11.61 13.16
N CYS A 103 3.77 11.39 11.85
CA CYS A 103 2.78 11.83 10.86
C CYS A 103 1.67 10.80 10.60
N GLN A 104 1.87 9.54 11.04
CA GLN A 104 0.97 8.43 10.72
C GLN A 104 -0.44 8.63 11.27
N GLU A 105 -0.59 9.28 12.43
CA GLU A 105 -1.91 9.56 12.99
C GLU A 105 -2.72 10.50 12.09
N THR A 106 -2.10 11.56 11.55
CA THR A 106 -2.75 12.47 10.59
C THR A 106 -3.17 11.72 9.32
N ILE A 107 -2.30 10.89 8.77
CA ILE A 107 -2.60 10.04 7.61
C ILE A 107 -3.75 9.07 7.92
N LYS A 108 -3.76 8.46 9.11
CA LYS A 108 -4.83 7.56 9.56
C LYS A 108 -6.16 8.29 9.70
N GLN A 109 -6.18 9.50 10.24
CA GLN A 109 -7.40 10.33 10.34
C GLN A 109 -7.98 10.64 8.96
N TRP A 110 -7.14 10.98 7.98
CA TRP A 110 -7.59 11.20 6.60
C TRP A 110 -8.09 9.91 5.95
N LEU A 111 -7.39 8.79 6.16
CA LEU A 111 -7.81 7.47 5.68
C LEU A 111 -9.19 7.09 6.19
N LEU A 112 -9.41 7.24 7.51
CA LEU A 112 -10.62 6.82 8.22
C LEU A 112 -11.67 7.95 8.33
N LYS A 113 -11.68 8.88 7.35
CA LYS A 113 -12.69 9.95 7.31
C LYS A 113 -14.10 9.36 7.40
N PRO A 114 -14.92 9.79 8.39
CA PRO A 114 -16.28 9.25 8.53
C PRO A 114 -17.11 9.39 7.26
N GLY A 115 -17.91 8.39 6.96
CA GLY A 115 -18.77 8.33 5.77
C GLY A 115 -18.04 8.02 4.45
N SER A 116 -16.72 7.88 4.45
CA SER A 116 -15.98 7.53 3.26
C SER A 116 -15.98 6.01 2.98
N THR A 117 -15.55 5.65 1.78
CA THR A 117 -15.29 4.25 1.39
C THR A 117 -13.80 3.96 1.49
N ILE A 118 -13.44 2.92 2.24
CA ILE A 118 -12.09 2.37 2.30
C ILE A 118 -12.05 0.97 1.70
N TYR A 119 -10.92 0.65 1.08
CA TYR A 119 -10.63 -0.62 0.42
C TYR A 119 -9.49 -1.30 1.19
N CYS A 120 -9.65 -2.56 1.54
CA CYS A 120 -8.63 -3.28 2.33
C CYS A 120 -8.30 -4.63 1.71
N ASP A 121 -7.02 -4.97 1.76
CA ASP A 121 -6.48 -6.27 1.36
C ASP A 121 -5.23 -6.58 2.18
N GLU A 122 -4.80 -7.85 2.25
CA GLU A 122 -3.59 -8.21 2.95
C GLU A 122 -2.71 -9.17 2.15
N SER A 123 -1.39 -9.07 2.35
CA SER A 123 -0.43 -9.98 1.74
C SER A 123 0.58 -10.47 2.77
N TRP A 124 0.88 -11.78 2.71
CA TRP A 124 1.83 -12.39 3.64
C TRP A 124 3.29 -12.04 3.33
N VAL A 125 4.13 -12.18 4.35
CA VAL A 125 5.60 -12.08 4.24
C VAL A 125 6.26 -12.91 5.34
N ASP A 126 7.34 -13.59 5.00
CA ASP A 126 8.17 -14.24 6.01
C ASP A 126 9.03 -13.20 6.71
N THR A 127 8.93 -13.16 8.03
CA THR A 127 9.67 -12.23 8.87
C THR A 127 10.44 -13.01 9.92
N LYS A 128 11.71 -12.68 10.08
CA LYS A 128 12.56 -13.21 11.14
C LYS A 128 12.13 -12.62 12.48
N VAL A 129 11.80 -13.48 13.41
CA VAL A 129 11.38 -13.12 14.77
C VAL A 129 12.26 -13.85 15.79
N THR A 130 12.50 -13.21 16.91
CA THR A 130 13.15 -13.86 18.07
C THR A 130 12.05 -14.22 19.05
N ASP A 131 11.99 -15.47 19.49
CA ASP A 131 11.01 -15.92 20.48
C ASP A 131 11.42 -15.58 21.92
N ALA A 132 10.58 -15.98 22.88
CA ALA A 132 10.85 -15.73 24.30
C ALA A 132 12.11 -16.43 24.83
N ASN A 133 12.59 -17.47 24.14
CA ASN A 133 13.79 -18.23 24.49
C ASN A 133 15.06 -17.66 23.83
N GLY A 134 14.91 -16.59 23.01
CA GLY A 134 16.02 -16.02 22.24
C GLY A 134 16.29 -16.74 20.92
N GLU A 135 15.50 -17.76 20.55
CA GLU A 135 15.67 -18.48 19.30
C GLU A 135 15.12 -17.67 18.13
N VAL A 136 15.85 -17.68 17.02
CA VAL A 136 15.51 -16.94 15.81
C VAL A 136 14.91 -17.87 14.77
N HIS A 137 13.69 -17.57 14.36
CA HIS A 137 12.98 -18.36 13.34
C HIS A 137 12.18 -17.45 12.40
N TYR A 138 11.76 -17.99 11.23
CA TYR A 138 10.87 -17.28 10.33
C TYR A 138 9.42 -17.52 10.72
N LYS A 139 8.64 -16.42 10.77
CA LYS A 139 7.21 -16.45 11.03
C LYS A 139 6.46 -15.72 9.92
N LYS A 140 5.38 -16.33 9.43
CA LYS A 140 4.49 -15.69 8.49
C LYS A 140 3.78 -14.52 9.17
N ARG A 141 3.98 -13.34 8.63
CA ARG A 141 3.36 -12.06 9.01
C ARG A 141 2.59 -11.51 7.82
N TYR A 142 1.88 -10.42 8.01
CA TYR A 142 1.04 -9.82 6.99
C TYR A 142 1.23 -8.31 6.94
N MET A 143 1.16 -7.80 5.72
CA MET A 143 1.02 -6.39 5.44
C MET A 143 -0.41 -6.17 5.02
N TRP A 144 -1.18 -5.46 5.83
CA TRP A 144 -2.51 -4.98 5.52
C TRP A 144 -2.36 -3.67 4.77
N VAL A 145 -3.09 -3.53 3.68
CA VAL A 145 -3.06 -2.33 2.85
C VAL A 145 -4.46 -1.77 2.82
N ILE A 146 -4.61 -0.51 3.20
CA ILE A 146 -5.90 0.17 3.27
C ILE A 146 -5.82 1.42 2.39
N VAL A 147 -6.80 1.60 1.50
CA VAL A 147 -6.85 2.70 0.53
C VAL A 147 -8.15 3.46 0.69
N ASN A 148 -8.09 4.78 0.70
CA ASN A 148 -9.23 5.67 0.57
C ASN A 148 -9.03 6.52 -0.69
N LEU A 149 -9.85 6.29 -1.71
CA LEU A 149 -9.73 6.98 -2.99
C LEU A 149 -10.21 8.43 -2.92
N THR A 150 -11.16 8.74 -2.05
CA THR A 150 -11.69 10.10 -1.86
C THR A 150 -10.66 11.02 -1.24
N THR A 151 -9.99 10.55 -0.18
CA THR A 151 -8.92 11.31 0.48
C THR A 151 -7.55 11.09 -0.15
N LYS A 152 -7.45 10.16 -1.12
CA LYS A 152 -6.22 9.78 -1.82
C LYS A 152 -5.11 9.30 -0.89
N VAL A 153 -5.47 8.54 0.13
CA VAL A 153 -4.56 7.99 1.14
C VAL A 153 -4.42 6.48 0.97
N CYS A 154 -3.19 6.01 1.06
CA CYS A 154 -2.85 4.59 1.17
C CYS A 154 -2.08 4.36 2.47
N TYR A 155 -2.48 3.37 3.25
CA TYR A 155 -1.85 3.04 4.53
C TYR A 155 -1.42 1.57 4.56
N TYR A 156 -0.21 1.33 5.01
CA TYR A 156 0.34 -0.02 5.21
C TYR A 156 0.48 -0.30 6.70
N LEU A 157 -0.14 -1.38 7.16
CA LEU A 157 -0.11 -1.82 8.54
C LEU A 157 0.53 -3.21 8.62
N TYR A 158 1.64 -3.32 9.33
CA TYR A 158 2.31 -4.60 9.56
C TYR A 158 1.78 -5.30 10.81
N GLY A 159 1.48 -6.60 10.69
CA GLY A 159 1.00 -7.37 11.83
C GLY A 159 0.76 -8.85 11.56
N SER A 160 0.00 -9.50 12.41
CA SER A 160 -0.51 -10.86 12.19
C SER A 160 -1.74 -10.85 11.29
N ARG A 161 -2.23 -12.02 10.84
CA ARG A 161 -3.49 -12.15 10.08
C ARG A 161 -4.74 -12.18 10.96
N LYS A 162 -4.60 -11.96 12.26
CA LYS A 162 -5.73 -11.98 13.19
C LYS A 162 -6.66 -10.79 12.96
N LYS A 163 -7.96 -11.01 13.10
CA LYS A 163 -8.99 -9.97 12.95
C LYS A 163 -8.81 -8.79 13.91
N GLU A 164 -8.19 -9.03 15.06
CA GLU A 164 -7.92 -8.02 16.06
C GLU A 164 -7.04 -6.89 15.52
N VAL A 165 -6.08 -7.21 14.64
CA VAL A 165 -5.18 -6.23 14.03
C VAL A 165 -5.96 -5.19 13.24
N ILE A 166 -6.82 -5.63 12.31
CA ILE A 166 -7.61 -4.70 11.49
C ILE A 166 -8.74 -4.06 12.29
N LYS A 167 -9.34 -4.78 13.23
CA LYS A 167 -10.38 -4.25 14.10
C LYS A 167 -9.86 -3.12 14.99
N GLU A 168 -8.69 -3.29 15.59
CA GLU A 168 -8.05 -2.25 16.41
C GLU A 168 -7.63 -1.05 15.56
N PHE A 169 -7.11 -1.31 14.36
CA PHE A 169 -6.72 -0.24 13.46
C PHE A 169 -7.91 0.60 13.00
N LEU A 170 -9.02 -0.02 12.60
CA LEU A 170 -10.23 0.67 12.15
C LEU A 170 -10.96 1.38 13.32
N GLY A 171 -10.85 0.85 14.55
CA GLY A 171 -11.47 1.45 15.74
C GLY A 171 -12.96 1.72 15.53
N ASP A 172 -13.36 2.97 15.73
CA ASP A 172 -14.75 3.45 15.62
C ASP A 172 -15.09 4.00 14.21
N PHE A 173 -14.33 3.61 13.19
CA PHE A 173 -14.60 4.03 11.81
C PHE A 173 -16.03 3.68 11.39
N LYS A 174 -16.73 4.67 10.85
CA LYS A 174 -18.08 4.57 10.30
C LYS A 174 -18.05 4.92 8.81
N GLY A 175 -18.55 4.03 7.99
CA GLY A 175 -18.51 4.19 6.53
C GLY A 175 -18.58 2.85 5.81
N THR A 176 -18.01 2.81 4.62
CA THR A 176 -18.03 1.62 3.76
C THR A 176 -16.66 0.96 3.72
N LEU A 177 -16.63 -0.36 3.92
CA LEU A 177 -15.42 -1.18 3.82
C LEU A 177 -15.57 -2.17 2.67
N MET A 178 -14.75 -2.03 1.62
CA MET A 178 -14.65 -2.97 0.50
C MET A 178 -13.49 -3.94 0.72
N THR A 179 -13.75 -5.25 0.69
CA THR A 179 -12.72 -6.29 0.81
C THR A 179 -13.05 -7.52 -0.03
N ASP A 180 -12.24 -8.56 0.08
CA ASP A 180 -12.71 -9.91 -0.19
C ASP A 180 -13.61 -10.41 0.96
N ALA A 181 -14.11 -11.63 0.86
CA ALA A 181 -14.94 -12.23 1.91
C ALA A 181 -14.13 -12.93 3.01
N TYR A 182 -12.91 -12.48 3.31
CA TYR A 182 -12.13 -13.07 4.39
C TYR A 182 -12.77 -12.82 5.75
N ALA A 183 -12.81 -13.87 6.56
CA ALA A 183 -13.54 -13.87 7.84
C ALA A 183 -13.14 -12.76 8.84
N ALA A 184 -11.91 -12.23 8.71
CA ALA A 184 -11.45 -11.14 9.55
C ALA A 184 -12.25 -9.85 9.39
N TYR A 185 -12.92 -9.65 8.26
CA TYR A 185 -13.71 -8.44 7.96
C TYR A 185 -15.20 -8.58 8.31
N LEU A 186 -15.72 -9.80 8.48
CA LEU A 186 -17.16 -10.05 8.65
C LEU A 186 -17.76 -9.41 9.92
N TYR A 187 -16.94 -9.04 10.91
CA TYR A 187 -17.43 -8.31 12.09
C TYR A 187 -17.99 -6.95 11.73
N PHE A 188 -17.51 -6.35 10.62
CA PHE A 188 -17.89 -5.01 10.20
C PHE A 188 -19.37 -4.90 9.86
N ASN A 189 -19.98 -5.98 9.32
CA ASN A 189 -21.42 -6.07 9.07
C ASN A 189 -22.30 -5.90 10.30
N LYS A 190 -21.74 -6.09 11.50
CA LYS A 190 -22.46 -6.02 12.77
C LYS A 190 -22.37 -4.65 13.42
N LEU A 191 -21.58 -3.74 12.84
CA LEU A 191 -21.39 -2.40 13.38
C LEU A 191 -22.47 -1.46 12.85
N LYS A 192 -22.96 -0.58 13.73
CA LYS A 192 -23.91 0.47 13.36
C LYS A 192 -23.23 1.49 12.44
N ASP A 193 -23.95 1.98 11.45
CA ASP A 193 -23.48 2.99 10.48
C ASP A 193 -22.25 2.52 9.64
N CYS A 194 -22.09 1.21 9.49
CA CYS A 194 -21.05 0.58 8.70
C CYS A 194 -21.65 -0.31 7.62
N THR A 195 -21.05 -0.32 6.45
CA THR A 195 -21.44 -1.20 5.33
C THR A 195 -20.23 -1.97 4.84
N HIS A 196 -20.30 -3.29 4.86
CA HIS A 196 -19.28 -4.14 4.25
C HIS A 196 -19.71 -4.47 2.81
N VAL A 197 -18.79 -4.37 1.88
CA VAL A 197 -19.00 -4.68 0.46
C VAL A 197 -17.96 -5.70 0.03
N CYS A 198 -18.41 -6.75 -0.65
CA CYS A 198 -17.53 -7.78 -1.18
C CYS A 198 -17.18 -7.55 -2.66
N CYS A 199 -15.99 -7.94 -3.02
CA CYS A 199 -15.36 -7.73 -4.31
C CYS A 199 -15.88 -8.71 -5.39
N TRP A 200 -16.52 -8.21 -6.46
CA TRP A 200 -16.97 -9.01 -7.60
C TRP A 200 -15.81 -9.62 -8.42
N SER A 201 -14.63 -9.03 -8.40
CA SER A 201 -13.46 -9.62 -9.07
C SER A 201 -13.09 -10.98 -8.48
N HIS A 202 -13.24 -11.17 -7.16
CA HIS A 202 -13.02 -12.46 -6.50
C HIS A 202 -14.04 -13.51 -6.94
N VAL A 203 -15.32 -13.15 -6.99
CA VAL A 203 -16.37 -14.02 -7.52
C VAL A 203 -16.05 -14.43 -8.96
N ARG A 204 -15.77 -13.45 -9.82
CA ARG A 204 -15.44 -13.70 -11.23
C ARG A 204 -14.26 -14.63 -11.41
N ARG A 205 -13.20 -14.49 -10.60
CA ARG A 205 -12.02 -15.38 -10.63
C ARG A 205 -12.38 -16.84 -10.34
N LEU A 206 -13.31 -17.10 -9.43
CA LEU A 206 -13.76 -18.47 -9.14
C LEU A 206 -14.47 -19.09 -10.34
N PHE A 207 -15.38 -18.36 -11.01
CA PHE A 207 -16.04 -18.84 -12.22
C PHE A 207 -15.06 -19.00 -13.39
N VAL A 208 -14.11 -18.09 -13.59
CA VAL A 208 -13.05 -18.23 -14.60
C VAL A 208 -12.20 -19.49 -14.34
N SER A 209 -11.87 -19.80 -13.08
CA SER A 209 -11.15 -21.03 -12.76
C SER A 209 -11.99 -22.28 -13.10
N ALA A 210 -13.29 -22.27 -12.85
CA ALA A 210 -14.17 -23.38 -13.22
C ALA A 210 -14.29 -23.54 -14.75
N SER A 211 -14.49 -22.46 -15.50
CA SER A 211 -14.59 -22.48 -16.95
C SER A 211 -13.29 -22.96 -17.61
N ARG A 212 -12.14 -22.38 -17.23
CA ARG A 212 -10.85 -22.69 -17.83
C ARG A 212 -10.32 -24.07 -17.48
N ASP A 213 -10.35 -24.42 -16.19
CA ASP A 213 -9.67 -25.62 -15.69
C ASP A 213 -10.52 -26.88 -15.91
N TYR A 214 -11.84 -26.74 -15.97
CA TYR A 214 -12.81 -27.84 -16.10
C TYR A 214 -13.68 -27.75 -17.37
N LYS A 215 -13.44 -26.78 -18.24
CA LYS A 215 -14.25 -26.50 -19.46
C LYS A 215 -15.75 -26.46 -19.17
N ASP A 216 -16.12 -25.90 -18.02
CA ASP A 216 -17.48 -25.86 -17.53
C ASP A 216 -18.27 -24.76 -18.26
N THR A 217 -19.19 -25.14 -19.10
CA THR A 217 -19.99 -24.19 -19.91
C THR A 217 -20.98 -23.39 -19.07
N LEU A 218 -21.46 -23.94 -17.95
CA LEU A 218 -22.32 -23.20 -17.02
C LEU A 218 -21.55 -22.06 -16.37
N ALA A 219 -20.26 -22.29 -16.02
CA ALA A 219 -19.41 -21.22 -15.47
C ALA A 219 -19.25 -20.05 -16.43
N GLN A 220 -19.24 -20.28 -17.74
CA GLN A 220 -19.14 -19.23 -18.75
C GLN A 220 -20.37 -18.30 -18.73
N ALA A 221 -21.56 -18.83 -18.57
CA ALA A 221 -22.77 -18.02 -18.48
C ALA A 221 -22.72 -17.04 -17.30
N PHE A 222 -22.22 -17.47 -16.13
CA PHE A 222 -22.00 -16.58 -14.99
C PHE A 222 -20.93 -15.53 -15.26
N ILE A 223 -19.84 -15.87 -15.96
CA ILE A 223 -18.80 -14.91 -16.35
C ILE A 223 -19.40 -13.81 -17.26
N ASP A 224 -20.25 -14.19 -18.20
CA ASP A 224 -20.88 -13.26 -19.14
C ASP A 224 -21.85 -12.31 -18.41
N LEU A 225 -22.69 -12.83 -17.51
CA LEU A 225 -23.57 -12.01 -16.68
C LEU A 225 -22.78 -11.04 -15.77
N ILE A 226 -21.73 -11.52 -15.10
CA ILE A 226 -20.84 -10.65 -14.32
C ILE A 226 -20.19 -9.59 -15.23
N GLY A 227 -19.88 -9.95 -16.48
CA GLY A 227 -19.36 -9.01 -17.48
C GLY A 227 -20.30 -7.84 -17.76
N ILE A 228 -21.62 -8.05 -17.69
CA ILE A 228 -22.62 -6.98 -17.85
C ILE A 228 -22.51 -6.00 -16.68
N LEU A 229 -22.35 -6.47 -15.44
CA LEU A 229 -22.16 -5.60 -14.28
C LEU A 229 -20.96 -4.66 -14.46
N TYR A 230 -19.85 -5.18 -14.98
CA TYR A 230 -18.66 -4.36 -15.26
C TYR A 230 -18.90 -3.35 -16.41
N LYS A 231 -19.71 -3.69 -17.42
CA LYS A 231 -20.06 -2.73 -18.48
C LYS A 231 -20.83 -1.54 -17.91
N VAL A 232 -21.79 -1.78 -17.01
CA VAL A 232 -22.52 -0.71 -16.31
C VAL A 232 -21.58 0.23 -15.57
N GLU A 233 -20.54 -0.30 -14.90
CA GLU A 233 -19.57 0.52 -14.20
C GLU A 233 -18.68 1.34 -15.17
N VAL A 234 -18.28 0.76 -16.30
CA VAL A 234 -17.55 1.49 -17.34
C VAL A 234 -18.41 2.63 -17.91
N GLU A 235 -19.70 2.40 -18.18
CA GLU A 235 -20.61 3.43 -18.63
C GLU A 235 -20.78 4.56 -17.63
N ASN A 236 -20.89 4.23 -16.32
CA ASN A 236 -20.95 5.22 -15.25
C ASN A 236 -19.70 6.12 -15.26
N GLN A 237 -18.53 5.52 -15.44
CA GLN A 237 -17.26 6.23 -15.46
C GLN A 237 -17.11 7.11 -16.72
N VAL A 238 -17.40 6.55 -17.91
CA VAL A 238 -17.27 7.26 -19.19
C VAL A 238 -18.19 8.48 -19.25
N LEU A 239 -19.40 8.35 -18.72
CA LEU A 239 -20.40 9.43 -18.70
C LEU A 239 -20.23 10.39 -17.53
N GLY A 240 -19.25 10.18 -16.64
CA GLY A 240 -18.96 11.04 -15.49
C GLY A 240 -20.15 11.21 -14.55
N ARG A 241 -20.96 10.13 -14.36
CA ARG A 241 -22.17 10.18 -13.54
C ARG A 241 -21.85 10.52 -12.08
N THR A 242 -22.70 11.31 -11.47
CA THR A 242 -22.68 11.57 -10.03
C THR A 242 -23.05 10.33 -9.23
N GLU A 243 -22.72 10.29 -7.94
CA GLU A 243 -23.04 9.14 -7.08
C GLU A 243 -24.53 8.78 -7.07
N LYS A 244 -25.42 9.78 -7.11
CA LYS A 244 -26.87 9.56 -7.20
C LYS A 244 -27.30 8.92 -8.53
N GLU A 245 -26.71 9.38 -9.62
CA GLU A 245 -26.97 8.83 -10.96
C GLU A 245 -26.40 7.42 -11.09
N ILE A 246 -25.23 7.12 -10.49
CA ILE A 246 -24.65 5.78 -10.42
C ILE A 246 -25.61 4.84 -9.71
N VAL A 247 -26.11 5.21 -8.52
CA VAL A 247 -27.07 4.37 -7.76
C VAL A 247 -28.33 4.11 -8.58
N LYS A 248 -28.88 5.14 -9.25
CA LYS A 248 -30.06 4.99 -10.11
C LYS A 248 -29.76 4.03 -11.26
N HIS A 249 -28.66 4.23 -11.99
CA HIS A 249 -28.27 3.40 -13.14
C HIS A 249 -28.00 1.94 -12.75
N ARG A 250 -27.34 1.71 -11.60
CA ARG A 250 -27.19 0.36 -11.03
C ARG A 250 -28.54 -0.28 -10.70
N GLY A 251 -29.48 0.51 -10.22
CA GLY A 251 -30.87 0.07 -9.96
C GLY A 251 -31.58 -0.39 -11.22
N GLU A 252 -31.40 0.31 -12.32
CA GLU A 252 -32.03 0.02 -13.60
C GLU A 252 -31.35 -1.13 -14.35
N GLU A 253 -30.03 -1.17 -14.42
CA GLU A 253 -29.25 -2.09 -15.26
C GLU A 253 -28.60 -3.25 -14.49
N SER A 254 -28.07 -3.00 -13.30
CA SER A 254 -27.35 -4.06 -12.56
C SER A 254 -28.29 -4.95 -11.73
N LEU A 255 -29.35 -4.41 -11.11
CA LEU A 255 -30.24 -5.21 -10.25
C LEU A 255 -30.94 -6.34 -10.99
N PRO A 256 -31.46 -6.19 -12.23
CA PRO A 256 -32.02 -7.30 -12.97
C PRO A 256 -31.02 -8.43 -13.22
N VAL A 257 -29.78 -8.08 -13.59
CA VAL A 257 -28.72 -9.05 -13.84
C VAL A 257 -28.33 -9.77 -12.56
N LEU A 258 -28.23 -9.04 -11.44
CA LEU A 258 -27.95 -9.63 -10.12
C LEU A 258 -29.06 -10.59 -9.68
N HIS A 259 -30.30 -10.23 -9.91
CA HIS A 259 -31.43 -11.13 -9.63
C HIS A 259 -31.35 -12.42 -10.44
N ASP A 260 -31.05 -12.34 -11.72
CA ASP A 260 -30.86 -13.52 -12.59
C ASP A 260 -29.67 -14.39 -12.11
N LEU A 261 -28.53 -13.78 -11.81
CA LEU A 261 -27.34 -14.46 -11.22
C LEU A 261 -27.71 -15.27 -9.95
N TYR A 262 -28.47 -14.66 -9.05
CA TYR A 262 -28.85 -15.30 -7.79
C TYR A 262 -29.84 -16.44 -8.00
N GLN A 263 -30.85 -16.25 -8.86
CA GLN A 263 -31.83 -17.29 -9.18
C GLN A 263 -31.18 -18.50 -9.83
N GLN A 264 -30.34 -18.29 -10.83
CA GLN A 264 -29.62 -19.38 -11.50
C GLN A 264 -28.70 -20.13 -10.51
N ALA A 265 -27.93 -19.41 -9.68
CA ALA A 265 -27.01 -20.02 -8.72
C ALA A 265 -27.75 -20.86 -7.68
N THR A 266 -28.82 -20.33 -7.11
CA THR A 266 -29.60 -21.07 -6.09
C THR A 266 -30.36 -22.27 -6.70
N ALA A 267 -30.85 -22.15 -7.93
CA ALA A 267 -31.46 -23.24 -8.64
C ALA A 267 -30.48 -24.39 -8.92
N LEU A 268 -29.26 -24.08 -9.38
CA LEU A 268 -28.20 -25.07 -9.62
C LEU A 268 -27.76 -25.75 -8.33
N LEU A 269 -27.54 -25.01 -7.26
CA LEU A 269 -27.19 -25.58 -5.96
C LEU A 269 -28.29 -26.53 -5.43
N LYS A 270 -29.54 -26.12 -5.51
CA LYS A 270 -30.69 -26.97 -5.12
C LYS A 270 -30.81 -28.26 -5.97
N GLN A 271 -30.56 -28.18 -7.27
CA GLN A 271 -30.54 -29.37 -8.14
C GLN A 271 -29.37 -30.30 -7.80
N PHE A 272 -28.21 -29.73 -7.47
CA PHE A 272 -27.05 -30.49 -7.02
C PHE A 272 -27.31 -31.20 -5.68
N GLU A 273 -27.85 -30.50 -4.68
CA GLU A 273 -28.22 -31.07 -3.37
C GLU A 273 -29.25 -32.20 -3.49
N THR A 274 -30.16 -32.10 -4.46
CA THR A 274 -31.16 -33.15 -4.73
C THR A 274 -30.65 -34.24 -5.69
N ASN A 275 -29.37 -34.30 -6.00
CA ASN A 275 -28.70 -35.22 -6.93
C ASN A 275 -29.29 -35.26 -8.35
N LYS A 276 -29.95 -34.16 -8.79
CA LYS A 276 -30.48 -34.04 -10.14
C LYS A 276 -29.43 -33.67 -11.19
N ILE A 277 -28.39 -33.01 -10.76
CA ILE A 277 -27.25 -32.64 -11.61
C ILE A 277 -25.92 -32.89 -10.90
N LYS A 278 -24.84 -33.00 -11.68
CA LYS A 278 -23.47 -32.98 -11.18
C LYS A 278 -22.83 -31.63 -11.48
N LEU A 279 -22.17 -31.04 -10.50
CA LEU A 279 -21.39 -29.82 -10.68
C LEU A 279 -19.89 -30.15 -10.50
N SER A 280 -19.05 -29.45 -11.24
CA SER A 280 -17.61 -29.50 -10.94
C SER A 280 -17.35 -28.90 -9.56
N ALA A 281 -16.33 -29.38 -8.86
CA ALA A 281 -15.99 -28.88 -7.52
C ALA A 281 -15.71 -27.36 -7.53
N LYS A 282 -15.14 -26.86 -8.62
CA LYS A 282 -14.85 -25.41 -8.80
C LYS A 282 -16.10 -24.60 -9.04
N LEU A 283 -17.05 -25.11 -9.84
CA LEU A 283 -18.32 -24.42 -10.06
C LEU A 283 -19.14 -24.40 -8.75
N GLN A 284 -19.22 -25.53 -8.05
CA GLN A 284 -19.87 -25.59 -6.74
C GLN A 284 -19.26 -24.58 -5.76
N GLN A 285 -17.93 -24.49 -5.70
CA GLN A 285 -17.23 -23.52 -4.86
C GLN A 285 -17.61 -22.07 -5.23
N ALA A 286 -17.66 -21.75 -6.54
CA ALA A 286 -18.00 -20.40 -7.02
C ALA A 286 -19.44 -20.03 -6.67
N LEU A 287 -20.39 -20.94 -6.92
CA LEU A 287 -21.81 -20.74 -6.60
C LEU A 287 -22.03 -20.55 -5.10
N THR A 288 -21.43 -21.44 -4.29
CA THR A 288 -21.53 -21.37 -2.81
C THR A 288 -20.91 -20.07 -2.28
N TYR A 289 -19.76 -19.67 -2.78
CA TYR A 289 -19.13 -18.41 -2.38
C TYR A 289 -20.01 -17.20 -2.70
N MET A 290 -20.53 -17.13 -3.92
CA MET A 290 -21.39 -16.03 -4.38
C MET A 290 -22.68 -15.95 -3.57
N THR A 291 -23.39 -17.07 -3.39
CA THR A 291 -24.66 -17.09 -2.66
C THR A 291 -24.49 -16.81 -1.17
N LYS A 292 -23.39 -17.28 -0.56
CA LYS A 292 -23.08 -17.06 0.85
C LYS A 292 -22.83 -15.59 1.19
N HIS A 293 -22.22 -14.84 0.26
CA HIS A 293 -21.84 -13.43 0.47
C HIS A 293 -22.71 -12.47 -0.35
N TRP A 294 -23.94 -12.91 -0.63
CA TRP A 294 -24.83 -12.20 -1.56
C TRP A 294 -25.16 -10.79 -1.09
N GLU A 295 -25.47 -10.59 0.18
CA GLU A 295 -25.84 -9.30 0.73
C GLU A 295 -24.70 -8.28 0.59
N GLU A 296 -23.47 -8.70 0.91
CA GLU A 296 -22.28 -7.87 0.77
C GLU A 296 -21.92 -7.60 -0.70
N LEU A 297 -22.16 -8.57 -1.58
CA LEU A 297 -21.97 -8.40 -3.03
C LEU A 297 -22.99 -7.45 -3.64
N MET A 298 -24.21 -7.42 -3.12
CA MET A 298 -25.26 -6.50 -3.55
C MET A 298 -25.08 -5.08 -3.03
N ALA A 299 -24.39 -4.90 -1.91
CA ALA A 299 -24.32 -3.62 -1.19
C ALA A 299 -23.76 -2.47 -2.05
N TYR A 300 -22.86 -2.75 -3.01
CA TYR A 300 -22.30 -1.73 -3.90
C TYR A 300 -23.37 -0.98 -4.72
N THR A 301 -24.50 -1.62 -5.03
CA THR A 301 -25.55 -0.99 -5.84
C THR A 301 -26.21 0.20 -5.16
N LYS A 302 -26.12 0.28 -3.84
CA LYS A 302 -26.75 1.31 -3.01
C LYS A 302 -25.80 2.49 -2.69
N ILE A 303 -24.51 2.39 -3.04
CA ILE A 303 -23.48 3.36 -2.63
C ILE A 303 -22.71 3.81 -3.86
N GLY A 304 -22.99 5.04 -4.35
CA GLY A 304 -22.40 5.54 -5.59
C GLY A 304 -20.88 5.70 -5.57
N SER A 305 -20.32 6.00 -4.40
CA SER A 305 -18.86 6.19 -4.22
C SER A 305 -18.06 4.89 -4.16
N VAL A 306 -18.72 3.71 -4.02
CA VAL A 306 -18.02 2.43 -3.94
C VAL A 306 -17.83 1.81 -5.33
N LEU A 307 -16.64 1.26 -5.58
CA LEU A 307 -16.38 0.48 -6.80
C LEU A 307 -16.99 -0.93 -6.69
N ILE A 308 -17.20 -1.57 -7.84
CA ILE A 308 -17.70 -2.97 -7.90
C ILE A 308 -16.65 -3.97 -7.38
N ASP A 309 -15.38 -3.60 -7.36
CA ASP A 309 -14.29 -4.48 -6.97
C ASP A 309 -13.20 -3.78 -6.13
N ASN A 310 -12.32 -4.60 -5.55
CA ASN A 310 -11.20 -4.17 -4.71
C ASN A 310 -9.89 -3.98 -5.51
N ASN A 311 -9.94 -3.88 -6.84
CA ASN A 311 -8.75 -3.82 -7.70
C ASN A 311 -7.85 -2.61 -7.39
N CYS A 312 -8.39 -1.51 -6.87
CA CYS A 312 -7.60 -0.36 -6.44
C CYS A 312 -6.66 -0.73 -5.29
N CYS A 313 -7.13 -1.46 -4.30
CA CYS A 313 -6.31 -1.94 -3.19
C CYS A 313 -5.36 -3.07 -3.62
N GLU A 314 -5.81 -4.00 -4.47
CA GLU A 314 -4.94 -5.03 -5.04
C GLU A 314 -3.74 -4.41 -5.79
N ARG A 315 -3.96 -3.30 -6.52
CA ARG A 315 -2.85 -2.54 -7.13
C ARG A 315 -1.93 -1.92 -6.10
N ALA A 316 -2.47 -1.39 -5.00
CA ALA A 316 -1.68 -0.84 -3.90
C ALA A 316 -0.90 -1.93 -3.13
N VAL A 317 -1.32 -3.19 -3.15
CA VAL A 317 -0.55 -4.31 -2.57
C VAL A 317 0.67 -4.67 -3.42
N ARG A 318 0.67 -4.41 -4.74
CA ARG A 318 1.75 -4.82 -5.67
C ARG A 318 3.14 -4.27 -5.31
N PRO A 319 3.33 -2.99 -4.96
CA PRO A 319 4.62 -2.48 -4.53
C PRO A 319 5.22 -3.31 -3.40
N PHE A 320 4.44 -3.61 -2.37
CA PHE A 320 4.86 -4.46 -1.28
C PHE A 320 5.22 -5.89 -1.73
N THR A 321 4.42 -6.51 -2.60
CA THR A 321 4.72 -7.88 -3.07
C THR A 321 5.98 -7.93 -3.93
N ASN A 322 6.29 -6.86 -4.67
CA ASN A 322 7.55 -6.73 -5.40
C ASN A 322 8.74 -6.59 -4.45
N LEU A 323 8.62 -5.73 -3.42
CA LEU A 323 9.65 -5.59 -2.38
C LEU A 323 9.89 -6.93 -1.67
N ARG A 324 8.83 -7.63 -1.29
CA ARG A 324 8.92 -8.97 -0.66
C ARG A 324 9.71 -9.95 -1.52
N LYS A 325 9.45 -10.00 -2.83
CA LYS A 325 10.18 -10.87 -3.76
C LYS A 325 11.65 -10.49 -3.87
N ASN A 326 11.95 -9.19 -3.96
CA ASN A 326 13.31 -8.68 -4.10
C ASN A 326 14.13 -8.82 -2.83
N PHE A 327 13.50 -8.70 -1.65
CA PHE A 327 14.20 -8.75 -0.36
C PHE A 327 14.27 -10.16 0.24
N GLY A 328 13.48 -11.12 -0.28
CA GLY A 328 13.42 -12.48 0.25
C GLY A 328 12.77 -12.59 1.64
N GLY A 329 11.95 -11.60 2.03
CA GLY A 329 11.37 -11.47 3.36
C GLY A 329 12.04 -10.39 4.20
N PHE A 330 11.67 -10.31 5.49
CA PHE A 330 12.23 -9.35 6.42
C PHE A 330 13.16 -9.99 7.45
N SER A 331 14.32 -9.37 7.66
CA SER A 331 15.30 -9.81 8.65
C SER A 331 14.89 -9.43 10.09
N SER A 332 13.86 -8.62 10.27
CA SER A 332 13.32 -8.21 11.57
C SER A 332 11.91 -7.63 11.44
N GLU A 333 11.14 -7.64 12.53
CA GLU A 333 9.85 -6.95 12.59
C GLU A 333 10.00 -5.43 12.47
N GLN A 334 11.11 -4.87 12.98
CA GLN A 334 11.42 -3.45 12.82
C GLN A 334 11.61 -3.06 11.34
N GLY A 335 12.35 -3.87 10.57
CA GLY A 335 12.52 -3.64 9.12
C GLY A 335 11.20 -3.71 8.35
N ALA A 336 10.27 -4.57 8.78
CA ALA A 336 8.93 -4.64 8.22
C ALA A 336 8.10 -3.38 8.54
N ARG A 337 8.17 -2.86 9.78
CA ARG A 337 7.50 -1.60 10.19
C ARG A 337 8.06 -0.40 9.43
N VAL A 338 9.38 -0.26 9.35
CA VAL A 338 10.05 0.78 8.54
C VAL A 338 9.54 0.73 7.09
N THR A 339 9.41 -0.47 6.52
CA THR A 339 8.87 -0.63 5.17
C THR A 339 7.41 -0.18 5.07
N ALA A 340 6.57 -0.55 6.04
CA ALA A 340 5.18 -0.11 6.10
C ALA A 340 5.07 1.41 6.16
N THR A 341 5.87 2.06 7.00
CA THR A 341 5.92 3.52 7.12
C THR A 341 6.25 4.17 5.77
N PHE A 342 7.35 3.79 5.13
CA PHE A 342 7.72 4.43 3.87
C PHE A 342 6.74 4.14 2.73
N LEU A 343 6.22 2.92 2.61
CA LEU A 343 5.21 2.60 1.61
C LEU A 343 3.92 3.41 1.81
N THR A 344 3.52 3.68 3.04
CA THR A 344 2.37 4.55 3.34
C THR A 344 2.54 5.91 2.66
N PHE A 345 3.69 6.55 2.84
CA PHE A 345 3.92 7.88 2.24
C PHE A 345 4.19 7.80 0.74
N VAL A 346 4.96 6.83 0.25
CA VAL A 346 5.22 6.66 -1.19
C VAL A 346 3.93 6.47 -1.97
N GLU A 347 3.06 5.56 -1.53
CA GLU A 347 1.82 5.28 -2.25
C GLU A 347 0.76 6.39 -2.05
N THR A 348 0.73 7.06 -0.90
CA THR A 348 -0.09 8.27 -0.70
C THR A 348 0.32 9.38 -1.65
N CYS A 349 1.61 9.68 -1.78
CA CYS A 349 2.12 10.66 -2.74
C CYS A 349 1.66 10.32 -4.18
N LYS A 350 1.78 9.05 -4.58
CA LYS A 350 1.34 8.61 -5.92
C LYS A 350 -0.16 8.79 -6.14
N LEU A 351 -0.99 8.47 -5.15
CA LEU A 351 -2.44 8.70 -5.23
C LEU A 351 -2.78 10.20 -5.36
N MET A 352 -1.98 11.06 -4.74
CA MET A 352 -2.11 12.52 -4.82
C MET A 352 -1.44 13.12 -6.06
N ALA A 353 -0.91 12.28 -6.97
CA ALA A 353 -0.16 12.70 -8.16
C ALA A 353 1.06 13.60 -7.82
N MET A 354 1.72 13.31 -6.70
CA MET A 354 2.92 13.98 -6.21
C MET A 354 4.13 13.08 -6.37
N ALA A 355 5.30 13.66 -6.66
CA ALA A 355 6.55 12.91 -6.64
C ALA A 355 6.96 12.60 -5.17
N PRO A 356 7.14 11.31 -4.80
CA PRO A 356 7.58 10.98 -3.44
C PRO A 356 8.89 11.65 -3.02
N LEU A 357 9.80 11.85 -3.98
CA LEU A 357 11.08 12.52 -3.72
C LEU A 357 10.89 13.95 -3.20
N ASP A 358 9.97 14.70 -3.81
CA ASP A 358 9.69 16.08 -3.39
C ASP A 358 9.08 16.12 -1.99
N PHE A 359 8.18 15.17 -1.69
CA PHE A 359 7.64 15.04 -0.34
C PHE A 359 8.73 14.80 0.70
N PHE A 360 9.58 13.79 0.49
CA PHE A 360 10.61 13.44 1.48
C PHE A 360 11.65 14.55 1.63
N ARG A 361 12.09 15.19 0.56
CA ARG A 361 13.00 16.35 0.62
C ARG A 361 12.38 17.47 1.42
N GLY A 362 11.17 17.90 1.08
CA GLY A 362 10.48 18.96 1.81
C GLY A 362 10.26 18.62 3.28
N PHE A 363 9.90 17.36 3.59
CA PHE A 363 9.72 16.90 4.95
C PHE A 363 11.01 16.98 5.77
N PHE A 364 12.11 16.43 5.24
CA PHE A 364 13.39 16.42 5.96
C PHE A 364 14.02 17.81 6.03
N ASP A 365 13.80 18.70 5.06
CA ASP A 365 14.20 20.11 5.15
C ASP A 365 13.49 20.83 6.31
N MET A 366 12.19 20.56 6.49
CA MET A 366 11.44 21.07 7.66
C MET A 366 11.99 20.52 8.99
N ILE A 367 12.36 19.23 9.03
CA ILE A 367 12.98 18.63 10.22
C ILE A 367 14.32 19.29 10.56
N VAL A 368 15.16 19.52 9.54
CA VAL A 368 16.46 20.19 9.68
C VAL A 368 16.27 21.64 10.14
N ALA A 369 15.24 22.33 9.64
CA ALA A 369 14.86 23.66 10.11
C ALA A 369 14.27 23.71 11.53
N GLY A 370 14.23 22.57 12.24
CA GLY A 370 13.79 22.46 13.63
C GLY A 370 12.29 22.27 13.84
N ARG A 371 11.50 22.11 12.75
CA ARG A 371 10.05 21.87 12.88
C ARG A 371 9.77 20.49 13.46
N ARG A 372 8.73 20.42 14.30
CA ARG A 372 8.23 19.20 14.95
C ARG A 372 6.70 19.17 15.03
N ASP A 373 6.03 20.08 14.36
CA ASP A 373 4.57 20.19 14.23
C ASP A 373 4.07 19.24 13.11
N TYR A 374 4.28 17.95 13.29
CA TYR A 374 4.17 16.91 12.28
C TYR A 374 2.82 16.89 11.52
N ALA A 375 1.72 17.18 12.18
CA ALA A 375 0.41 17.27 11.53
C ALA A 375 0.39 18.40 10.50
N LEU A 376 0.81 19.61 10.87
CA LEU A 376 0.87 20.76 9.98
C LEU A 376 1.92 20.59 8.87
N MET A 377 3.04 19.93 9.16
CA MET A 377 4.04 19.59 8.15
C MET A 377 3.46 18.64 7.10
N THR A 378 2.70 17.62 7.55
CA THR A 378 2.04 16.65 6.65
C THR A 378 1.00 17.33 5.77
N GLU A 379 0.17 18.20 6.35
CA GLU A 379 -0.82 18.99 5.63
C GLU A 379 -0.17 19.92 4.59
N ALA A 380 0.87 20.64 4.97
CA ALA A 380 1.56 21.56 4.07
C ALA A 380 2.19 20.86 2.85
N LEU A 381 2.60 19.60 3.00
CA LEU A 381 3.27 18.84 1.93
C LEU A 381 2.29 18.05 1.07
N LEU A 382 1.23 17.46 1.65
CA LEU A 382 0.33 16.56 0.95
C LEU A 382 -0.96 17.24 0.49
N VAL A 383 -1.42 18.29 1.17
CA VAL A 383 -2.59 19.05 0.74
C VAL A 383 -2.11 20.19 -0.16
N LYS A 384 -2.20 20.03 -1.48
CA LYS A 384 -2.00 21.17 -2.38
C LYS A 384 -3.09 22.19 -2.07
N PRO A 385 -2.75 23.48 -1.93
CA PRO A 385 -3.77 24.51 -1.96
C PRO A 385 -4.52 24.38 -3.29
N VAL A 386 -5.85 24.29 -3.18
CA VAL A 386 -6.79 24.23 -4.30
C VAL A 386 -6.72 25.54 -5.09
#